data_c1b7ea97d98193783b7a0f29af44e157
#
_entry.id   c1b7ea97d98193783b7a0f29af44e157
#
_cell.length_a   1.000
_cell.length_b   1.000
_cell.length_c   1.000
_cell.angle_alpha   90.00
_cell.angle_beta   90.00
_cell.angle_gamma   90.00
#
_symmetry.space_group_name_H-M   'P 1'
#
loop_
_entity.id
_entity.type
_entity.pdbx_description
1 polymer ?
#
loop_
_entity_poly.entity_id
_entity_poly.type
_entity_poly.pdbx_seq_one_letter_code
_entity_poly.pdbx_strand_id
1 'polypeptide(L)' 'VPKSTHELLVQAMMDYYNTQERFEAKGFDETGRKARSILSDIRKLATERRNEIQAKRKALKAEKRQNKAENQNQDLED' A
#
# COMPACT_ATOMS: atom_id res chain seq x y z
N VAL A 1 1.46 -10.36 16.29
CA VAL A 1 1.94 -9.12 15.65
C VAL A 1 0.92 -8.67 14.63
N PRO A 2 0.44 -7.43 14.74
CA PRO A 2 -0.55 -6.95 13.78
C PRO A 2 0.04 -6.85 12.38
N LYS A 3 -0.81 -7.05 11.40
CA LYS A 3 -0.39 -6.96 10.01
C LYS A 3 -0.07 -5.52 9.64
N SER A 4 0.92 -5.34 8.79
CA SER A 4 1.24 -4.02 8.29
C SER A 4 0.18 -3.55 7.29
N THR A 5 0.17 -2.26 6.99
CA THR A 5 -0.74 -1.73 5.97
C THR A 5 -0.53 -2.42 4.64
N HIS A 6 0.73 -2.68 4.30
CA HIS A 6 1.07 -3.39 3.08
C HIS A 6 0.42 -4.77 3.05
N GLU A 7 0.56 -5.53 4.13
CA GLU A 7 -0.01 -6.87 4.20
C GLU A 7 -1.53 -6.85 4.11
N LEU A 8 -2.15 -5.89 4.79
CA LEU A 8 -3.60 -5.75 4.73
C LEU A 8 -4.07 -5.41 3.32
N LEU A 9 -3.31 -4.57 2.62
CA LEU A 9 -3.65 -4.20 1.26
C LEU A 9 -3.54 -5.41 0.32
N VAL A 10 -2.48 -6.18 0.44
CA VAL A 10 -2.30 -7.38 -0.38
C VAL A 10 -3.42 -8.37 -0.09
N GLN A 11 -3.76 -8.58 1.18
CA GLN A 11 -4.84 -9.48 1.54
C GLN A 11 -6.17 -9.02 0.96
N ALA A 12 -6.44 -7.73 1.03
CA ALA A 12 -7.68 -7.18 0.48
C ALA A 12 -7.74 -7.37 -1.03
N MET A 13 -6.61 -7.22 -1.72
CA MET A 13 -6.58 -7.44 -3.16
C MET A 13 -6.85 -8.89 -3.53
N MET A 14 -6.33 -9.82 -2.74
CA MET A 14 -6.59 -11.23 -2.97
C MET A 14 -8.06 -11.57 -2.71
N ASP A 15 -8.63 -10.99 -1.64
CA ASP A 15 -10.04 -11.18 -1.34
C ASP A 15 -10.92 -10.62 -2.45
N TYR A 16 -10.54 -9.47 -2.98
CA TYR A 16 -11.25 -8.87 -4.09
C TYR A 16 -11.20 -9.78 -5.31
N TYR A 17 -10.02 -10.29 -5.64
CA TYR A 17 -9.86 -11.15 -6.80
C TYR A 17 -10.79 -12.37 -6.71
N ASN A 18 -10.77 -13.03 -5.57
CA ASN A 18 -11.60 -14.23 -5.39
C ASN A 18 -13.09 -13.91 -5.44
N THR A 19 -13.48 -12.78 -4.85
CA THR A 19 -14.87 -12.39 -4.80
C THR A 19 -15.38 -11.97 -6.18
N GLN A 20 -14.56 -11.23 -6.92
CA GLN A 20 -14.98 -10.78 -8.24
C GLN A 20 -15.07 -11.95 -9.22
N GLU A 21 -14.20 -12.96 -9.05
CA GLU A 21 -14.29 -14.16 -9.87
C GLU A 21 -15.64 -14.87 -9.68
N ARG A 22 -16.09 -14.93 -8.45
CA ARG A 22 -17.40 -15.52 -8.14
C ARG A 22 -18.52 -14.69 -8.72
N PHE A 23 -18.40 -13.39 -8.61
CA PHE A 23 -19.43 -12.49 -9.11
C PHE A 23 -19.55 -12.62 -10.63
N GLU A 24 -18.42 -12.64 -11.35
CA GLU A 24 -18.44 -12.76 -12.80
C GLU A 24 -19.00 -14.12 -13.23
N ALA A 25 -18.70 -15.16 -12.48
CA ALA A 25 -19.14 -16.50 -12.82
C ALA A 25 -20.64 -16.72 -12.55
N LYS A 26 -21.14 -16.21 -11.43
CA LYS A 26 -22.49 -16.51 -10.96
C LYS A 26 -23.44 -15.31 -10.95
N GLY A 27 -22.90 -14.11 -10.84
CA GLY A 27 -23.72 -12.90 -10.86
C GLY A 27 -24.57 -12.68 -9.63
N PHE A 28 -24.23 -13.30 -8.48
CA PHE A 28 -24.98 -13.09 -7.27
C PHE A 28 -24.79 -11.68 -6.74
N ASP A 29 -25.92 -11.04 -6.38
CA ASP A 29 -25.88 -9.68 -5.86
C ASP A 29 -25.02 -9.56 -4.62
N GLU A 30 -25.05 -10.56 -3.76
CA GLU A 30 -24.28 -10.56 -2.52
C GLU A 30 -22.77 -10.49 -2.79
N THR A 31 -22.29 -11.27 -3.77
CA THR A 31 -20.86 -11.21 -4.09
C THR A 31 -20.48 -9.88 -4.73
N GLY A 32 -21.40 -9.28 -5.48
CA GLY A 32 -21.17 -7.95 -6.04
C GLY A 32 -21.03 -6.89 -4.94
N ARG A 33 -21.90 -6.95 -3.94
CA ARG A 33 -21.82 -6.02 -2.82
C ARG A 33 -20.52 -6.21 -2.04
N LYS A 34 -20.14 -7.47 -1.83
CA LYS A 34 -18.92 -7.77 -1.12
C LYS A 34 -17.71 -7.25 -1.87
N ALA A 35 -17.69 -7.42 -3.19
CA ALA A 35 -16.59 -6.92 -4.02
C ALA A 35 -16.48 -5.40 -3.90
N ARG A 36 -17.60 -4.69 -3.92
CA ARG A 36 -17.58 -3.25 -3.78
C ARG A 36 -17.06 -2.82 -2.41
N SER A 37 -17.46 -3.55 -1.38
CA SER A 37 -16.99 -3.26 -0.02
C SER A 37 -15.48 -3.45 0.08
N ILE A 38 -14.97 -4.53 -0.51
CA ILE A 38 -13.53 -4.80 -0.51
C ILE A 38 -12.79 -3.70 -1.25
N LEU A 39 -13.34 -3.24 -2.38
CA LEU A 39 -12.71 -2.16 -3.14
C LEU A 39 -12.65 -0.87 -2.33
N SER A 40 -13.67 -0.60 -1.51
CA SER A 40 -13.64 0.55 -0.63
C SER A 40 -12.51 0.43 0.39
N ASP A 41 -12.33 -0.76 0.94
CA ASP A 41 -11.24 -1.01 1.88
C ASP A 41 -9.88 -0.86 1.20
N ILE A 42 -9.76 -1.36 -0.03
CA ILE A 42 -8.52 -1.22 -0.81
C ILE A 42 -8.19 0.25 -1.00
N ARG A 43 -9.19 1.06 -1.30
CA ARG A 43 -8.97 2.50 -1.50
C ARG A 43 -8.42 3.16 -0.23
N LYS A 44 -9.00 2.83 0.92
CA LYS A 44 -8.51 3.37 2.19
C LYS A 44 -7.11 2.89 2.50
N LEU A 45 -6.86 1.61 2.33
CA LEU A 45 -5.55 1.03 2.59
C LEU A 45 -4.50 1.58 1.64
N ALA A 46 -4.88 1.79 0.39
CA ALA A 46 -3.96 2.37 -0.59
C ALA A 46 -3.58 3.79 -0.20
N THR A 47 -4.53 4.57 0.32
CA THR A 47 -4.23 5.93 0.77
C THR A 47 -3.27 5.90 1.95
N GLU A 48 -3.51 5.03 2.92
CA GLU A 48 -2.62 4.88 4.06
C GLU A 48 -1.22 4.46 3.62
N ARG A 49 -1.16 3.51 2.71
CA ARG A 49 0.14 3.04 2.21
C ARG A 49 0.91 4.13 1.48
N ARG A 50 0.22 4.92 0.68
CA ARG A 50 0.84 6.05 0.01
C ARG A 50 1.45 7.03 1.01
N ASN A 51 0.72 7.30 2.08
CA ASN A 51 1.19 8.21 3.11
C ASN A 51 2.41 7.66 3.84
N GLU A 52 2.41 6.36 4.11
CA GLU A 52 3.56 5.71 4.75
C GLU A 52 4.80 5.79 3.87
N ILE A 53 4.62 5.55 2.58
CA ILE A 53 5.74 5.62 1.64
C ILE A 53 6.26 7.06 1.55
N GLN A 54 5.37 8.03 1.54
CA GLN A 54 5.78 9.43 1.49
C GLN A 54 6.54 9.82 2.73
N ALA A 55 6.09 9.39 3.90
CA ALA A 55 6.79 9.65 5.15
C ALA A 55 8.18 9.04 5.14
N LYS A 56 8.28 7.80 4.64
CA LYS A 56 9.57 7.13 4.56
C LYS A 56 10.50 7.83 3.56
N ARG A 57 9.95 8.29 2.45
CA ARG A 57 10.75 9.02 1.47
C ARG A 57 11.32 10.29 2.08
N LYS A 58 10.52 11.00 2.85
CA LYS A 58 11.00 12.22 3.53
C LYS A 58 12.08 11.89 4.55
N ALA A 59 11.89 10.83 5.31
CA ALA A 59 12.88 10.41 6.29
C ALA A 59 14.19 10.02 5.62
N LEU A 60 14.11 9.31 4.51
CA LEU A 60 15.30 8.89 3.77
C LEU A 60 16.03 10.10 3.18
N LYS A 61 15.29 11.08 2.69
CA LYS A 61 15.91 12.29 2.18
C LYS A 61 16.61 13.08 3.28
N ALA A 62 15.99 13.17 4.43
CA ALA A 62 16.60 13.87 5.57
C ALA A 62 17.88 13.17 6.01
N GLU A 63 17.83 11.83 6.03
CA GLU A 63 18.99 11.03 6.38
C GLU A 63 20.11 11.23 5.37
N LYS A 64 19.78 11.27 4.10
CA LYS A 64 20.76 11.49 3.06
C LYS A 64 21.41 12.86 3.16
N ARG A 65 20.61 13.89 3.45
CA ARG A 65 21.15 15.24 3.63
C ARG A 65 22.11 15.28 4.80
N GLN A 66 21.74 14.64 5.90
CA GLN A 66 22.58 14.59 7.06
C GLN A 66 23.89 13.90 6.78
N ASN A 67 23.83 12.79 6.07
CA ASN A 67 25.04 12.08 5.69
C ASN A 67 25.94 12.92 4.81
N LYS A 68 25.38 13.67 3.90
CA LYS A 68 26.17 14.57 3.06
C LYS A 68 26.83 15.66 3.87
N ALA A 69 26.11 16.22 4.84
CA ALA A 69 26.67 17.27 5.70
C ALA A 69 27.81 16.74 6.53
N GLU A 70 27.70 15.50 7.01
CA GLU A 70 28.71 14.92 7.86
C GLU A 70 29.89 14.39 7.08
N ASN A 71 29.66 14.03 5.84
CA ASN A 71 30.67 13.30 5.06
C ASN A 71 30.62 13.76 3.63
N GLN A 72 31.26 14.89 3.40
CA GLN A 72 31.19 15.55 2.10
C GLN A 72 31.66 14.70 0.96
N ASN A 73 32.56 13.80 1.22
CA ASN A 73 33.08 12.94 0.16
C ASN A 73 32.06 12.00 -0.40
N GLN A 74 31.00 11.81 0.33
CA GLN A 74 29.94 10.90 -0.11
C GLN A 74 29.10 11.49 -1.21
N ASP A 75 29.22 12.77 -1.43
CA ASP A 75 28.41 13.40 -2.46
C ASP A 75 28.62 12.83 -3.82
N LEU A 76 29.79 12.26 -4.02
CA LEU A 76 30.16 11.79 -5.34
C LEU A 76 29.41 10.54 -5.73
N GLU A 77 28.76 9.92 -4.81
CA GLU A 77 28.11 8.66 -5.10
C GLU A 77 26.81 8.78 -5.81
N ASP A 78 26.28 9.94 -5.85
CA ASP A 78 25.05 10.14 -6.56
C ASP A 78 25.28 10.57 -7.98
#